data_38934e85dbf2a9539e16d13af634884f
#
_entry.id   38934e85dbf2a9539e16d13af634884f
#
_cell.length_a   1.000
_cell.length_b   1.000
_cell.length_c   1.000
_cell.angle_alpha   90.00
_cell.angle_beta   90.00
_cell.angle_gamma   90.00
#
_symmetry.space_group_name_H-M   'P 1'
#
loop_
_entity.id
_entity.type
_entity.pdbx_description
1 polymer ?
#
loop_
_entity_poly.entity_id
_entity_poly.type
_entity_poly.pdbx_seq_one_letter_code
_entity_poly.pdbx_strand_id
1 'polypeptide(L)'
;MLPGIKIFISLLNSKNGMYIIRSRVFANSIVLRKEQSDPFIFEQIFCEQQYTFGHPAKQDVKWIIDAGANIGLAAVYFSAEYPNARIISIEPDKENFALLQKNTSNYKNVTCINAALWYKEEKLDISNKEEKSAGYMMEPKLSNDVDLIKGITVEQLMKQFSITEISMLKIDIEGSEKELFENNAASWLSKCDCVVTELHDWLKPGTSRVFFKAMAEFDWITYVKGENIICLKNKAAHS
;
A
#
# COMPACT_ATOMS: atom_id res chain seq x y z
N MET A 1 -11.99 -16.11 2.40
CA MET A 1 -11.16 -16.77 3.44
C MET A 1 -10.30 -17.75 2.69
N LEU A 2 -9.00 -17.48 2.54
CA LEU A 2 -8.06 -18.51 2.12
C LEU A 2 -8.13 -19.58 3.22
N PRO A 3 -8.73 -20.76 2.99
CA PRO A 3 -8.89 -21.75 4.05
C PRO A 3 -7.50 -22.19 4.42
N GLY A 4 -7.07 -21.92 5.67
CA GLY A 4 -5.92 -22.49 6.35
C GLY A 4 -4.78 -22.97 5.44
N ILE A 5 -4.23 -22.08 4.61
CA ILE A 5 -3.07 -22.43 3.81
C ILE A 5 -1.94 -22.60 4.80
N LYS A 6 -1.63 -23.88 5.13
CA LYS A 6 -0.32 -24.21 5.68
C LYS A 6 0.69 -23.78 4.63
N ILE A 7 1.18 -22.54 4.74
CA ILE A 7 2.26 -22.06 3.89
C ILE A 7 3.46 -22.90 4.27
N PHE A 8 3.77 -23.93 3.49
CA PHE A 8 5.03 -24.63 3.61
C PHE A 8 6.11 -23.67 3.10
N ILE A 9 6.66 -22.88 4.02
CA ILE A 9 7.74 -21.96 3.76
C ILE A 9 9.03 -22.77 3.80
N SER A 10 9.65 -22.99 2.65
CA SER A 10 11.06 -23.38 2.63
C SER A 10 11.88 -22.09 2.67
N LEU A 11 12.35 -21.74 3.85
CA LEU A 11 13.35 -20.70 4.05
C LEU A 11 14.69 -21.21 3.49
N LEU A 12 15.02 -20.81 2.26
CA LEU A 12 16.34 -21.02 1.70
C LEU A 12 17.22 -19.88 2.18
N ASN A 13 18.13 -20.19 3.08
CA ASN A 13 19.13 -19.26 3.57
C ASN A 13 20.08 -18.88 2.41
N SER A 14 19.89 -17.73 1.77
CA SER A 14 20.84 -17.27 0.76
C SER A 14 22.10 -16.73 1.44
N LYS A 15 23.28 -16.90 0.80
CA LYS A 15 24.55 -16.42 1.33
C LYS A 15 24.69 -14.88 1.38
N ASN A 16 23.74 -14.13 0.80
CA ASN A 16 23.83 -12.69 0.54
C ASN A 16 22.87 -11.84 1.38
N GLY A 17 22.63 -12.17 2.65
CA GLY A 17 21.77 -11.32 3.50
C GLY A 17 20.27 -11.32 3.11
N MET A 18 19.81 -12.26 2.28
CA MET A 18 18.44 -12.38 1.85
C MET A 18 17.80 -13.68 2.30
N TYR A 19 16.50 -13.66 2.59
CA TYR A 19 15.67 -14.87 2.63
C TYR A 19 14.97 -15.05 1.29
N ILE A 20 14.82 -16.28 0.86
CA ILE A 20 14.03 -16.64 -0.32
C ILE A 20 12.90 -17.56 0.15
N ILE A 21 11.68 -17.09 0.05
CA ILE A 21 10.49 -17.83 0.44
C ILE A 21 9.86 -18.43 -0.81
N ARG A 22 9.62 -19.72 -0.78
CA ARG A 22 8.91 -20.45 -1.84
C ARG A 22 7.64 -21.07 -1.28
N SER A 23 6.55 -20.92 -1.99
CA SER A 23 5.28 -21.58 -1.69
C SER A 23 4.52 -21.83 -2.99
N ARG A 24 3.66 -22.85 -2.99
CA ARG A 24 2.78 -23.14 -4.14
C ARG A 24 1.69 -22.08 -4.36
N VAL A 25 1.47 -21.23 -3.37
CA VAL A 25 0.49 -20.14 -3.45
C VAL A 25 1.05 -18.86 -4.05
N PHE A 26 2.37 -18.77 -4.21
CA PHE A 26 3.04 -17.62 -4.81
C PHE A 26 3.43 -17.89 -6.25
N ALA A 27 3.14 -16.97 -7.15
CA ALA A 27 3.58 -17.06 -8.55
C ALA A 27 5.10 -16.92 -8.69
N ASN A 28 5.76 -16.27 -7.71
CA ASN A 28 7.21 -16.11 -7.60
C ASN A 28 7.73 -16.63 -6.26
N SER A 29 9.06 -16.83 -6.19
CA SER A 29 9.75 -16.80 -4.90
C SER A 29 9.75 -15.36 -4.37
N ILE A 30 9.40 -15.17 -3.11
CA ILE A 30 9.48 -13.89 -2.43
C ILE A 30 10.88 -13.72 -1.86
N VAL A 31 11.47 -12.55 -2.09
CA VAL A 31 12.81 -12.18 -1.59
C VAL A 31 12.64 -11.14 -0.48
N LEU A 32 13.22 -11.42 0.69
CA LEU A 32 13.20 -10.55 1.86
C LEU A 32 14.64 -10.23 2.29
N ARG A 33 14.91 -9.01 2.72
CA ARG A 33 16.17 -8.61 3.37
C ARG A 33 16.16 -9.07 4.82
N LYS A 34 17.22 -9.74 5.27
CA LYS A 34 17.29 -10.33 6.63
C LYS A 34 17.36 -9.30 7.75
N GLU A 35 18.08 -8.20 7.49
CA GLU A 35 18.40 -7.16 8.48
C GLU A 35 17.47 -5.94 8.40
N GLN A 36 16.37 -6.07 7.64
CA GLN A 36 15.33 -5.07 7.49
C GLN A 36 14.01 -5.55 8.13
N SER A 37 12.98 -4.72 8.08
CA SER A 37 11.63 -5.06 8.57
C SER A 37 10.90 -6.12 7.72
N ASP A 38 11.45 -6.49 6.55
CA ASP A 38 10.80 -7.38 5.58
C ASP A 38 10.25 -8.69 6.18
N PRO A 39 10.99 -9.44 7.06
CA PRO A 39 10.47 -10.67 7.67
C PRO A 39 9.28 -10.41 8.59
N PHE A 40 9.29 -9.30 9.33
CA PHE A 40 8.19 -8.90 10.21
C PHE A 40 6.94 -8.54 9.41
N ILE A 41 7.09 -7.72 8.36
CA ILE A 41 5.99 -7.36 7.46
C ILE A 41 5.42 -8.61 6.77
N PHE A 42 6.29 -9.57 6.40
CA PHE A 42 5.83 -10.85 5.85
C PHE A 42 4.95 -11.61 6.86
N GLU A 43 5.35 -11.66 8.12
CA GLU A 43 4.57 -12.30 9.20
C GLU A 43 3.22 -11.63 9.37
N GLN A 44 3.17 -10.31 9.48
CA GLN A 44 1.93 -9.54 9.61
C GLN A 44 0.95 -9.83 8.45
N ILE A 45 1.44 -9.84 7.21
CA ILE A 45 0.58 -9.99 6.02
C ILE A 45 0.12 -11.44 5.84
N PHE A 46 1.05 -12.42 5.93
CA PHE A 46 0.75 -13.80 5.52
C PHE A 46 0.43 -14.74 6.68
N CYS A 47 0.95 -14.49 7.89
CA CYS A 47 0.68 -15.31 9.07
C CYS A 47 -0.45 -14.72 9.91
N GLU A 48 -0.40 -13.44 10.24
CA GLU A 48 -1.43 -12.74 11.02
C GLU A 48 -2.62 -12.30 10.16
N GLN A 49 -2.45 -12.32 8.83
CA GLN A 49 -3.50 -12.03 7.85
C GLN A 49 -4.12 -10.63 8.07
N GLN A 50 -3.28 -9.61 8.26
CA GLN A 50 -3.74 -8.27 8.61
C GLN A 50 -4.70 -7.64 7.59
N TYR A 51 -4.67 -8.08 6.32
CA TYR A 51 -5.60 -7.63 5.28
C TYR A 51 -6.84 -8.54 5.11
N THR A 52 -7.08 -9.51 6.03
CA THR A 52 -8.29 -10.34 6.00
C THR A 52 -9.36 -9.70 6.87
N PHE A 53 -10.34 -9.08 6.26
CA PHE A 53 -11.51 -8.44 6.91
C PHE A 53 -12.76 -8.65 6.02
N GLY A 54 -13.92 -8.13 6.45
CA GLY A 54 -15.17 -8.26 5.70
C GLY A 54 -15.16 -7.48 4.37
N HIS A 55 -14.53 -8.04 3.36
CA HIS A 55 -14.41 -7.43 2.04
C HIS A 55 -15.71 -7.50 1.21
N PRO A 56 -15.86 -6.64 0.19
CA PRO A 56 -16.74 -6.91 -0.93
C PRO A 56 -16.46 -8.30 -1.52
N ALA A 57 -17.46 -8.90 -2.16
CA ALA A 57 -17.24 -10.18 -2.81
C ALA A 57 -16.06 -10.10 -3.78
N LYS A 58 -15.20 -11.13 -3.77
CA LYS A 58 -13.92 -11.11 -4.52
C LYS A 58 -14.08 -10.77 -6.02
N GLN A 59 -15.19 -11.17 -6.61
CA GLN A 59 -15.50 -10.89 -8.01
C GLN A 59 -15.78 -9.41 -8.30
N ASP A 60 -16.14 -8.64 -7.28
CA ASP A 60 -16.49 -7.21 -7.42
C ASP A 60 -15.28 -6.29 -7.29
N VAL A 61 -14.15 -6.82 -6.80
CA VAL A 61 -12.89 -6.06 -6.67
C VAL A 61 -12.23 -5.95 -8.04
N LYS A 62 -12.18 -4.73 -8.59
CA LYS A 62 -11.62 -4.45 -9.92
C LYS A 62 -10.28 -3.73 -9.86
N TRP A 63 -10.17 -2.72 -9.01
CA TRP A 63 -8.98 -1.90 -8.90
C TRP A 63 -8.53 -1.80 -7.45
N ILE A 64 -7.26 -2.11 -7.23
CA ILE A 64 -6.56 -1.92 -5.95
C ILE A 64 -5.41 -0.97 -6.18
N ILE A 65 -5.30 0.06 -5.36
CA ILE A 65 -4.13 0.94 -5.29
C ILE A 65 -3.43 0.63 -3.97
N ASP A 66 -2.16 0.26 -4.04
CA ASP A 66 -1.29 -0.05 -2.91
C ASP A 66 -0.21 1.03 -2.84
N ALA A 67 -0.44 2.05 -2.04
CA ALA A 67 0.47 3.16 -1.81
C ALA A 67 1.38 2.88 -0.61
N GLY A 68 2.69 3.06 -0.79
CA GLY A 68 3.72 2.57 0.12
C GLY A 68 3.87 1.06 0.00
N ALA A 69 4.08 0.59 -1.25
CA ALA A 69 4.11 -0.83 -1.54
C ALA A 69 5.35 -1.56 -0.99
N ASN A 70 6.37 -0.79 -0.55
CA ASN A 70 7.63 -1.31 -0.03
C ASN A 70 8.19 -2.37 -1.01
N ILE A 71 8.56 -3.56 -0.54
CA ILE A 71 9.07 -4.66 -1.38
C ILE A 71 7.98 -5.48 -2.08
N GLY A 72 6.69 -5.06 -2.01
CA GLY A 72 5.58 -5.65 -2.75
C GLY A 72 4.85 -6.81 -2.07
N LEU A 73 4.97 -6.97 -0.76
CA LEU A 73 4.32 -8.07 -0.03
C LEU A 73 2.79 -7.94 -0.04
N ALA A 74 2.27 -6.72 0.14
CA ALA A 74 0.84 -6.45 0.04
C ALA A 74 0.32 -6.70 -1.39
N ALA A 75 1.06 -6.27 -2.42
CA ALA A 75 0.72 -6.53 -3.81
C ALA A 75 0.62 -8.02 -4.13
N VAL A 76 1.57 -8.83 -3.63
CA VAL A 76 1.55 -10.30 -3.76
C VAL A 76 0.31 -10.88 -3.06
N TYR A 77 0.01 -10.44 -1.84
CA TYR A 77 -1.17 -10.87 -1.10
C TYR A 77 -2.46 -10.53 -1.86
N PHE A 78 -2.62 -9.29 -2.29
CA PHE A 78 -3.81 -8.84 -3.02
C PHE A 78 -3.97 -9.55 -4.36
N SER A 79 -2.87 -9.82 -5.07
CA SER A 79 -2.92 -10.55 -6.33
C SER A 79 -3.38 -12.00 -6.15
N ALA A 80 -2.99 -12.65 -5.05
CA ALA A 80 -3.45 -14.00 -4.72
C ALA A 80 -4.91 -14.01 -4.25
N GLU A 81 -5.32 -13.01 -3.47
CA GLU A 81 -6.67 -12.91 -2.90
C GLU A 81 -7.70 -12.45 -3.93
N TYR A 82 -7.31 -11.54 -4.84
CA TYR A 82 -8.14 -10.93 -5.89
C TYR A 82 -7.53 -11.13 -7.29
N PRO A 83 -7.51 -12.34 -7.83
CA PRO A 83 -6.79 -12.65 -9.07
C PRO A 83 -7.33 -11.91 -10.31
N ASN A 84 -8.57 -11.41 -10.26
CA ASN A 84 -9.20 -10.65 -11.33
C ASN A 84 -9.01 -9.13 -11.16
N ALA A 85 -8.53 -8.65 -10.02
CA ALA A 85 -8.28 -7.24 -9.79
C ALA A 85 -7.00 -6.78 -10.49
N ARG A 86 -6.98 -5.53 -10.95
CA ARG A 86 -5.76 -4.83 -11.36
C ARG A 86 -5.20 -4.09 -10.15
N ILE A 87 -3.91 -4.23 -9.91
CA ILE A 87 -3.22 -3.69 -8.75
C ILE A 87 -2.19 -2.67 -9.23
N ILE A 88 -2.22 -1.47 -8.67
CA ILE A 88 -1.22 -0.43 -8.89
C ILE A 88 -0.45 -0.27 -7.59
N SER A 89 0.83 -0.64 -7.59
CA SER A 89 1.71 -0.57 -6.43
C SER A 89 2.70 0.57 -6.59
N ILE A 90 2.70 1.48 -5.64
CA ILE A 90 3.45 2.74 -5.68
C ILE A 90 4.48 2.71 -4.57
N GLU A 91 5.75 2.88 -4.92
CA GLU A 91 6.87 2.88 -3.99
C GLU A 91 7.90 3.93 -4.39
N PRO A 92 8.20 4.90 -3.53
CA PRO A 92 9.15 5.95 -3.82
C PRO A 92 10.61 5.52 -3.75
N ASP A 93 10.99 4.68 -2.78
CA ASP A 93 12.37 4.27 -2.60
C ASP A 93 12.83 3.32 -3.71
N LYS A 94 13.99 3.61 -4.30
CA LYS A 94 14.50 2.86 -5.46
C LYS A 94 14.89 1.43 -5.12
N GLU A 95 15.39 1.16 -3.90
CA GLU A 95 15.80 -0.17 -3.49
C GLU A 95 14.58 -1.04 -3.18
N ASN A 96 13.60 -0.49 -2.45
CA ASN A 96 12.32 -1.13 -2.23
C ASN A 96 11.61 -1.39 -3.56
N PHE A 97 11.58 -0.40 -4.45
CA PHE A 97 10.96 -0.52 -5.76
C PHE A 97 11.59 -1.62 -6.62
N ALA A 98 12.92 -1.77 -6.61
CA ALA A 98 13.58 -2.86 -7.31
C ALA A 98 13.17 -4.24 -6.78
N LEU A 99 13.00 -4.37 -5.45
CA LEU A 99 12.48 -5.60 -4.83
C LEU A 99 11.00 -5.80 -5.10
N LEU A 100 10.18 -4.75 -5.07
CA LEU A 100 8.77 -4.78 -5.47
C LEU A 100 8.63 -5.37 -6.89
N GLN A 101 9.37 -4.83 -7.86
CA GLN A 101 9.36 -5.36 -9.23
C GLN A 101 9.79 -6.84 -9.30
N LYS A 102 10.81 -7.22 -8.54
CA LYS A 102 11.28 -8.61 -8.47
C LYS A 102 10.24 -9.54 -7.86
N ASN A 103 9.66 -9.17 -6.73
CA ASN A 103 8.68 -9.97 -6.01
C ASN A 103 7.35 -10.10 -6.76
N THR A 104 7.02 -9.13 -7.62
CA THR A 104 5.77 -9.11 -8.40
C THR A 104 5.93 -9.51 -9.87
N SER A 105 7.14 -9.85 -10.32
CA SER A 105 7.47 -10.04 -11.76
C SER A 105 6.58 -11.06 -12.52
N ASN A 106 6.00 -12.07 -11.86
CA ASN A 106 5.10 -13.05 -12.49
C ASN A 106 3.60 -12.74 -12.26
N TYR A 107 3.29 -11.64 -11.59
CA TYR A 107 1.91 -11.22 -11.34
C TYR A 107 1.47 -10.24 -12.43
N LYS A 108 0.82 -10.75 -13.48
CA LYS A 108 0.43 -9.95 -14.68
C LYS A 108 -0.58 -8.85 -14.38
N ASN A 109 -1.26 -8.93 -13.25
CA ASN A 109 -2.26 -7.98 -12.78
C ASN A 109 -1.67 -6.88 -11.89
N VAL A 110 -0.35 -6.88 -11.63
CA VAL A 110 0.35 -5.87 -10.83
C VAL A 110 1.12 -4.91 -11.75
N THR A 111 0.92 -3.61 -11.55
CA THR A 111 1.67 -2.52 -12.18
C THR A 111 2.42 -1.76 -11.11
N CYS A 112 3.76 -1.69 -11.22
CA CYS A 112 4.61 -0.98 -10.26
C CYS A 112 4.94 0.43 -10.78
N ILE A 113 4.85 1.44 -9.90
CA ILE A 113 5.16 2.84 -10.21
C ILE A 113 6.17 3.35 -9.18
N ASN A 114 7.34 3.81 -9.65
CA ASN A 114 8.31 4.47 -8.77
C ASN A 114 7.93 5.94 -8.61
N ALA A 115 7.17 6.23 -7.59
CA ALA A 115 6.63 7.54 -7.23
C ALA A 115 6.20 7.53 -5.75
N ALA A 116 5.95 8.71 -5.19
CA ALA A 116 5.27 8.86 -3.91
C ALA A 116 3.80 9.24 -4.13
N LEU A 117 2.86 8.58 -3.43
CA LEU A 117 1.49 9.07 -3.41
C LEU A 117 1.46 10.40 -2.64
N TRP A 118 0.94 11.45 -3.27
CA TRP A 118 0.96 12.81 -2.75
C TRP A 118 -0.32 13.56 -3.12
N TYR A 119 -0.57 14.70 -2.48
CA TYR A 119 -1.79 15.48 -2.73
C TYR A 119 -1.73 16.36 -4.00
N LYS A 120 -0.54 16.56 -4.58
CA LYS A 120 -0.32 17.31 -5.82
C LYS A 120 0.87 16.77 -6.62
N GLU A 121 0.95 17.12 -7.90
CA GLU A 121 2.12 16.80 -8.71
C GLU A 121 3.27 17.73 -8.37
N GLU A 122 4.31 17.19 -7.76
CA GLU A 122 5.55 17.92 -7.48
C GLU A 122 6.73 16.96 -7.31
N LYS A 123 7.91 17.54 -7.17
CA LYS A 123 9.12 16.77 -6.87
C LYS A 123 9.35 16.77 -5.36
N LEU A 124 9.57 15.61 -4.82
CA LEU A 124 9.73 15.34 -3.39
C LEU A 124 11.12 14.84 -3.07
N ASP A 125 11.58 15.05 -1.85
CA ASP A 125 12.77 14.43 -1.28
C ASP A 125 12.39 13.48 -0.14
N ILE A 126 13.22 12.47 0.11
CA ILE A 126 13.09 11.61 1.28
C ILE A 126 13.82 12.31 2.44
N SER A 127 13.08 12.80 3.43
CA SER A 127 13.63 13.64 4.51
C SER A 127 14.43 12.85 5.56
N ASN A 128 14.24 11.54 5.69
CA ASN A 128 14.86 10.69 6.72
C ASN A 128 15.66 9.51 6.16
N LYS A 129 16.47 9.73 5.13
CA LYS A 129 17.30 8.69 4.46
C LYS A 129 18.25 7.92 5.40
N GLU A 130 18.52 8.43 6.60
CA GLU A 130 19.41 7.80 7.57
C GLU A 130 18.69 6.72 8.43
N GLU A 131 17.39 6.71 8.49
CA GLU A 131 16.60 5.70 9.18
C GLU A 131 16.43 4.45 8.31
N LYS A 132 17.13 3.37 8.69
CA LYS A 132 17.20 2.09 7.95
C LYS A 132 15.94 1.23 8.08
N SER A 133 14.76 1.77 8.05
CA SER A 133 13.56 0.95 8.16
C SER A 133 12.39 1.53 7.39
N ALA A 134 11.25 0.89 7.42
CA ALA A 134 10.04 1.15 6.67
C ALA A 134 9.44 2.58 6.74
N GLY A 135 10.16 3.57 7.21
CA GLY A 135 9.66 4.90 7.52
C GLY A 135 10.28 6.03 6.70
N TYR A 136 10.08 6.07 5.37
CA TYR A 136 10.54 7.20 4.55
C TYR A 136 9.51 8.32 4.47
N MET A 137 9.72 9.41 5.21
CA MET A 137 8.88 10.62 5.09
C MET A 137 9.18 11.39 3.80
N MET A 138 8.13 11.86 3.13
CA MET A 138 8.24 12.71 1.94
C MET A 138 8.04 14.18 2.30
N GLU A 139 8.91 15.05 1.78
CA GLU A 139 8.78 16.49 1.93
C GLU A 139 9.02 17.23 0.59
N PRO A 140 8.33 18.35 0.36
CA PRO A 140 8.64 19.22 -0.78
C PRO A 140 10.05 19.76 -0.67
N LYS A 141 10.86 19.69 -1.75
CA LYS A 141 12.24 20.18 -1.73
C LYS A 141 12.45 21.44 -2.55
N LEU A 142 13.31 22.31 -2.02
CA LEU A 142 13.70 23.60 -2.61
C LEU A 142 15.07 23.55 -3.34
N SER A 143 15.71 22.36 -3.50
CA SER A 143 17.06 22.25 -4.08
C SER A 143 17.12 21.44 -5.38
N ASN A 144 18.17 21.71 -6.20
CA ASN A 144 18.39 21.14 -7.55
C ASN A 144 19.05 19.74 -7.55
N ASP A 145 18.85 18.89 -6.55
CA ASP A 145 19.48 17.58 -6.47
C ASP A 145 18.83 16.50 -7.37
N VAL A 146 19.66 15.56 -7.80
CA VAL A 146 19.40 14.60 -8.88
C VAL A 146 18.45 13.46 -8.48
N ASP A 147 18.14 13.30 -7.21
CA ASP A 147 17.40 12.14 -6.66
C ASP A 147 15.96 12.47 -6.20
N LEU A 148 15.33 13.43 -6.87
CA LEU A 148 13.97 13.80 -6.52
C LEU A 148 12.95 12.75 -7.01
N ILE A 149 12.00 12.44 -6.13
CA ILE A 149 10.91 11.50 -6.37
C ILE A 149 9.71 12.25 -6.94
N LYS A 150 9.05 11.67 -7.92
CA LYS A 150 7.82 12.24 -8.47
C LYS A 150 6.67 11.98 -7.50
N GLY A 151 5.99 13.06 -7.04
CA GLY A 151 4.69 12.98 -6.41
C GLY A 151 3.60 12.67 -7.45
N ILE A 152 2.70 11.75 -7.15
CA ILE A 152 1.56 11.40 -7.99
C ILE A 152 0.27 11.43 -7.15
N THR A 153 -0.81 11.98 -7.71
CA THR A 153 -2.10 12.03 -7.00
C THR A 153 -2.99 10.83 -7.33
N VAL A 154 -3.98 10.59 -6.46
CA VAL A 154 -4.98 9.54 -6.72
C VAL A 154 -5.73 9.84 -8.02
N GLU A 155 -6.09 11.10 -8.28
CA GLU A 155 -6.79 11.51 -9.49
C GLU A 155 -5.95 11.30 -10.76
N GLN A 156 -4.64 11.53 -10.69
CA GLN A 156 -3.75 11.25 -11.82
C GLN A 156 -3.70 9.75 -12.12
N LEU A 157 -3.64 8.89 -11.09
CA LEU A 157 -3.72 7.45 -11.27
C LEU A 157 -5.06 7.04 -11.90
N MET A 158 -6.17 7.57 -11.36
CA MET A 158 -7.49 7.31 -11.92
C MET A 158 -7.58 7.70 -13.40
N LYS A 159 -7.06 8.86 -13.76
CA LYS A 159 -7.01 9.33 -15.15
C LYS A 159 -6.12 8.44 -16.03
N GLN A 160 -4.90 8.13 -15.56
CA GLN A 160 -3.91 7.37 -16.34
C GLN A 160 -4.40 5.96 -16.65
N PHE A 161 -5.10 5.31 -15.71
CA PHE A 161 -5.58 3.94 -15.84
C PHE A 161 -7.07 3.84 -16.18
N SER A 162 -7.74 4.96 -16.43
CA SER A 162 -9.19 5.03 -16.70
C SER A 162 -10.03 4.38 -15.59
N ILE A 163 -9.65 4.65 -14.34
CA ILE A 163 -10.33 4.14 -13.15
C ILE A 163 -11.51 5.06 -12.83
N THR A 164 -12.71 4.52 -12.80
CA THR A 164 -13.94 5.25 -12.38
C THR A 164 -14.24 5.04 -10.91
N GLU A 165 -13.91 3.85 -10.37
CA GLU A 165 -14.11 3.47 -8.98
C GLU A 165 -12.90 2.66 -8.50
N ILE A 166 -12.46 2.93 -7.27
CA ILE A 166 -11.35 2.23 -6.59
C ILE A 166 -11.98 1.25 -5.61
N SER A 167 -11.86 -0.04 -5.89
CA SER A 167 -12.40 -1.06 -5.00
C SER A 167 -11.69 -1.10 -3.65
N MET A 168 -10.36 -0.82 -3.64
CA MET A 168 -9.56 -0.72 -2.43
C MET A 168 -8.39 0.24 -2.64
N LEU A 169 -8.20 1.16 -1.69
CA LEU A 169 -7.03 2.02 -1.60
C LEU A 169 -6.32 1.72 -0.27
N LYS A 170 -5.15 1.08 -0.33
CA LYS A 170 -4.24 0.92 0.81
C LYS A 170 -3.30 2.12 0.84
N ILE A 171 -3.17 2.76 1.99
CA ILE A 171 -2.33 3.93 2.24
C ILE A 171 -1.47 3.65 3.48
N ASP A 172 -0.17 3.58 3.26
CA ASP A 172 0.83 3.38 4.29
C ASP A 172 2.10 4.08 3.77
N ILE A 173 2.16 5.41 3.96
CA ILE A 173 3.08 6.34 3.30
C ILE A 173 3.88 7.19 4.30
N GLU A 174 4.02 6.64 5.52
CA GLU A 174 4.97 7.06 6.55
C GLU A 174 4.91 8.55 6.88
N GLY A 175 3.72 9.00 7.31
CA GLY A 175 3.45 10.37 7.76
C GLY A 175 2.99 11.33 6.65
N SER A 176 3.03 10.92 5.38
CA SER A 176 2.48 11.72 4.26
C SER A 176 0.95 11.66 4.17
N GLU A 177 0.31 10.82 4.98
CA GLU A 177 -1.15 10.71 5.09
C GLU A 177 -1.78 12.04 5.48
N LYS A 178 -1.12 12.83 6.34
CA LYS A 178 -1.64 14.13 6.78
C LYS A 178 -1.91 15.05 5.60
N GLU A 179 -0.91 15.28 4.75
CA GLU A 179 -1.04 16.13 3.57
C GLU A 179 -2.03 15.58 2.57
N LEU A 180 -2.05 14.25 2.40
CA LEU A 180 -2.94 13.58 1.47
C LEU A 180 -4.41 13.78 1.87
N PHE A 181 -4.75 13.63 3.16
CA PHE A 181 -6.12 13.78 3.64
C PHE A 181 -6.52 15.23 3.92
N GLU A 182 -5.56 16.14 4.16
CA GLU A 182 -5.83 17.56 4.38
C GLU A 182 -6.19 18.30 3.08
N ASN A 183 -5.73 17.78 1.93
CA ASN A 183 -5.86 18.43 0.65
C ASN A 183 -6.77 17.66 -0.32
N ASN A 184 -8.02 18.15 -0.44
CA ASN A 184 -8.99 17.68 -1.44
C ASN A 184 -9.29 16.16 -1.44
N ALA A 185 -9.19 15.51 -0.28
CA ALA A 185 -9.42 14.07 -0.18
C ALA A 185 -10.82 13.63 -0.62
N ALA A 186 -11.84 14.48 -0.45
CA ALA A 186 -13.21 14.18 -0.84
C ALA A 186 -13.36 13.81 -2.32
N SER A 187 -12.54 14.36 -3.21
CA SER A 187 -12.61 14.12 -4.66
C SER A 187 -12.39 12.64 -5.02
N TRP A 188 -11.43 11.99 -4.36
CA TRP A 188 -11.12 10.58 -4.61
C TRP A 188 -11.76 9.63 -3.58
N LEU A 189 -11.97 10.06 -2.31
CA LEU A 189 -12.71 9.27 -1.31
C LEU A 189 -14.12 8.92 -1.79
N SER A 190 -14.78 9.86 -2.48
CA SER A 190 -16.10 9.61 -3.10
C SER A 190 -16.10 8.43 -4.07
N LYS A 191 -14.95 8.07 -4.63
CA LYS A 191 -14.75 6.99 -5.61
C LYS A 191 -14.17 5.70 -5.00
N CYS A 192 -13.87 5.68 -3.69
CA CYS A 192 -13.36 4.51 -3.00
C CYS A 192 -14.49 3.70 -2.37
N ASP A 193 -14.42 2.38 -2.52
CA ASP A 193 -15.29 1.44 -1.81
C ASP A 193 -14.68 0.98 -0.49
N CYS A 194 -13.36 0.93 -0.43
CA CYS A 194 -12.60 0.53 0.76
C CYS A 194 -11.34 1.39 0.86
N VAL A 195 -11.05 1.89 2.05
CA VAL A 195 -9.78 2.53 2.41
C VAL A 195 -9.17 1.72 3.54
N VAL A 196 -7.90 1.33 3.38
CA VAL A 196 -7.08 0.67 4.40
C VAL A 196 -5.90 1.56 4.65
N THR A 197 -5.73 2.06 5.86
CA THR A 197 -4.63 2.98 6.17
C THR A 197 -3.99 2.68 7.51
N GLU A 198 -2.67 2.86 7.56
CA GLU A 198 -1.92 3.05 8.80
C GLU A 198 -1.75 4.55 9.02
N LEU A 199 -1.87 5.02 10.28
CA LEU A 199 -1.77 6.44 10.62
C LEU A 199 -0.55 6.69 11.50
N HIS A 200 0.35 7.52 11.02
CA HIS A 200 1.65 7.79 11.63
C HIS A 200 1.67 9.10 12.45
N ASP A 201 0.78 9.22 13.47
CA ASP A 201 0.75 10.41 14.34
C ASP A 201 2.06 10.62 15.11
N TRP A 202 2.79 9.55 15.39
CA TRP A 202 4.09 9.59 16.04
C TRP A 202 5.21 10.18 15.15
N LEU A 203 5.09 10.02 13.83
CA LEU A 203 5.95 10.72 12.84
C LEU A 203 5.44 12.14 12.58
N LYS A 204 4.12 12.29 12.41
CA LYS A 204 3.51 13.58 12.05
C LYS A 204 2.24 13.85 12.88
N PRO A 205 2.37 14.58 13.99
CA PRO A 205 1.24 14.85 14.88
C PRO A 205 0.03 15.47 14.18
N GLY A 206 -1.15 14.93 14.46
CA GLY A 206 -2.44 15.38 13.93
C GLY A 206 -2.87 14.67 12.65
N THR A 207 -2.15 13.65 12.18
CA THR A 207 -2.52 12.79 11.03
C THR A 207 -3.89 12.16 11.24
N SER A 208 -4.12 11.50 12.39
CA SER A 208 -5.42 10.89 12.71
C SER A 208 -6.55 11.90 12.69
N ARG A 209 -6.35 13.09 13.24
CA ARG A 209 -7.38 14.13 13.26
C ARG A 209 -7.81 14.53 11.85
N VAL A 210 -6.86 14.69 10.95
CA VAL A 210 -7.13 15.09 9.56
C VAL A 210 -7.81 13.95 8.81
N PHE A 211 -7.33 12.72 8.99
CA PHE A 211 -7.95 11.52 8.43
C PHE A 211 -9.42 11.39 8.83
N PHE A 212 -9.72 11.35 10.13
CA PHE A 212 -11.11 11.18 10.59
C PHE A 212 -12.01 12.35 10.19
N LYS A 213 -11.47 13.59 10.08
CA LYS A 213 -12.23 14.71 9.53
C LYS A 213 -12.62 14.50 8.07
N ALA A 214 -11.70 14.02 7.22
CA ALA A 214 -11.98 13.74 5.81
C ALA A 214 -12.96 12.56 5.65
N MET A 215 -12.79 11.51 6.46
CA MET A 215 -13.67 10.33 6.43
C MET A 215 -15.10 10.65 6.90
N ALA A 216 -15.28 11.60 7.82
CA ALA A 216 -16.61 11.98 8.35
C ALA A 216 -17.54 12.61 7.30
N GLU A 217 -17.05 12.96 6.11
CA GLU A 217 -17.88 13.45 5.00
C GLU A 217 -18.68 12.33 4.29
N PHE A 218 -18.38 11.06 4.61
CA PHE A 218 -18.97 9.89 3.98
C PHE A 218 -19.44 8.87 5.01
N ASP A 219 -20.31 7.97 4.61
CA ASP A 219 -20.81 6.88 5.47
C ASP A 219 -19.91 5.64 5.31
N TRP A 220 -19.15 5.34 6.36
CA TRP A 220 -18.20 4.23 6.43
C TRP A 220 -18.53 3.29 7.58
N ILE A 221 -18.36 1.99 7.33
CA ILE A 221 -18.24 0.98 8.38
C ILE A 221 -16.75 0.82 8.68
N THR A 222 -16.35 1.14 9.92
CA THR A 222 -14.93 1.19 10.28
C THR A 222 -14.55 0.01 11.17
N TYR A 223 -13.40 -0.60 10.84
CA TYR A 223 -12.76 -1.67 11.60
C TYR A 223 -11.32 -1.27 11.93
N VAL A 224 -10.77 -1.88 12.97
CA VAL A 224 -9.33 -1.81 13.29
C VAL A 224 -8.78 -3.23 13.29
N LYS A 225 -7.66 -3.44 12.60
CA LYS A 225 -6.97 -4.74 12.59
C LYS A 225 -5.46 -4.55 12.53
N GLY A 226 -4.77 -4.94 13.61
CA GLY A 226 -3.36 -4.62 13.79
C GLY A 226 -3.19 -3.10 13.83
N GLU A 227 -2.33 -2.58 12.99
CA GLU A 227 -2.05 -1.15 12.83
C GLU A 227 -2.97 -0.47 11.80
N ASN A 228 -3.80 -1.26 11.09
CA ASN A 228 -4.65 -0.77 10.02
C ASN A 228 -6.02 -0.31 10.50
N ILE A 229 -6.43 0.87 10.06
CA ILE A 229 -7.81 1.35 10.08
C ILE A 229 -8.43 1.02 8.72
N ILE A 230 -9.54 0.30 8.73
CA ILE A 230 -10.22 -0.20 7.54
C ILE A 230 -11.60 0.46 7.47
N CYS A 231 -11.86 1.20 6.41
CA CYS A 231 -13.14 1.89 6.20
C CYS A 231 -13.80 1.31 4.94
N LEU A 232 -14.94 0.65 5.11
CA LEU A 232 -15.76 0.12 4.03
C LEU A 232 -16.93 1.06 3.77
N LYS A 233 -17.15 1.45 2.54
CA LYS A 233 -18.31 2.30 2.16
C LYS A 233 -19.62 1.60 2.47
N ASN A 234 -20.47 2.24 3.25
CA ASN A 234 -21.79 1.71 3.58
C ASN A 234 -22.74 1.89 2.39
N LYS A 235 -22.86 0.86 1.54
CA LYS A 235 -23.75 0.90 0.35
C LYS A 235 -25.23 0.74 0.70
N ALA A 236 -25.55 0.30 1.93
CA ALA A 236 -26.96 0.12 2.34
C ALA A 236 -27.68 1.43 2.72
N ALA A 237 -26.94 2.51 2.97
CA ALA A 237 -27.52 3.80 3.35
C ALA A 237 -28.15 4.59 2.18
N HIS A 238 -28.00 4.11 0.95
CA HIS A 238 -28.46 4.81 -0.27
C HIS A 238 -29.38 3.96 -1.16
N SER A 239 -29.92 2.84 -0.63
CA SER A 239 -30.93 1.99 -1.31
C SER A 239 -32.35 2.28 -0.88
#